data_824611c63d86d1270c639c4f429de8bd
#
_entry.id   824611c63d86d1270c639c4f429de8bd
#
_cell.length_a   1.000
_cell.length_b   1.000
_cell.length_c   1.000
_cell.angle_alpha   90.00
_cell.angle_beta   90.00
_cell.angle_gamma   90.00
#
_symmetry.space_group_name_H-M   'P 1'
#
loop_
_entity.id
_entity.type
_entity.pdbx_description
1 polymer ?
#
loop_
_entity_poly.entity_id
_entity_poly.type
_entity_poly.pdbx_seq_one_letter_code
_entity_poly.pdbx_strand_id
1 'polypeptide(L)'
;MKKIPLLTKIIFHISNIGLILLYLYPGSIIGWLIYGDFQKQAKITSDFSIISSNHVFAFIILSLLGVFSFTNKKITFLFLYLFFISIALELCHILIPKRSFEYSDLFGNFLGVFLIFILLKLYQFFKSR
;
A
#
# COMPACT_ATOMS: atom_id res chain seq x y z
N MET A 1 10.98 -7.22 26.06
CA MET A 1 10.41 -6.59 24.85
C MET A 1 11.56 -6.24 23.90
N LYS A 2 11.60 -6.81 22.71
CA LYS A 2 12.57 -6.37 21.68
C LYS A 2 12.24 -4.92 21.30
N LYS A 3 13.21 -4.01 21.48
CA LYS A 3 13.06 -2.62 21.00
C LYS A 3 12.98 -2.65 19.47
N ILE A 4 11.88 -2.17 18.93
CA ILE A 4 11.76 -2.01 17.47
C ILE A 4 12.73 -0.91 17.07
N PRO A 5 13.60 -1.13 16.06
CA PRO A 5 14.56 -0.12 15.62
C PRO A 5 13.81 1.15 15.17
N LEU A 6 14.29 2.31 15.57
CA LEU A 6 13.73 3.60 15.13
C LEU A 6 13.74 3.71 13.61
N LEU A 7 14.77 3.14 12.98
CA LEU A 7 14.95 3.14 11.55
C LEU A 7 13.74 2.52 10.79
N THR A 8 13.20 1.37 11.24
CA THR A 8 12.06 0.74 10.57
C THR A 8 10.81 1.61 10.61
N LYS A 9 10.58 2.31 11.73
CA LYS A 9 9.47 3.27 11.85
C LYS A 9 9.63 4.45 10.90
N ILE A 10 10.84 5.00 10.81
CA ILE A 10 11.15 6.10 9.89
C ILE A 10 10.90 5.65 8.45
N ILE A 11 11.40 4.47 8.05
CA ILE A 11 11.18 3.91 6.71
C ILE A 11 9.69 3.73 6.43
N PHE A 12 8.93 3.17 7.38
CA PHE A 12 7.48 3.02 7.22
C PHE A 12 6.80 4.37 6.98
N HIS A 13 7.08 5.39 7.80
CA HIS A 13 6.43 6.69 7.65
C HIS A 13 6.83 7.40 6.36
N ILE A 14 8.10 7.33 5.95
CA ILE A 14 8.56 7.89 4.66
C ILE A 14 7.86 7.17 3.51
N SER A 15 7.80 5.84 3.52
CA SER A 15 7.13 5.06 2.48
C SER A 15 5.63 5.35 2.43
N ASN A 16 4.99 5.50 3.58
CA ASN A 16 3.58 5.83 3.67
C ASN A 16 3.27 7.23 3.10
N ILE A 17 4.06 8.23 3.47
CA ILE A 17 3.93 9.60 2.93
C ILE A 17 4.21 9.59 1.43
N GLY A 18 5.27 8.92 0.99
CA GLY A 18 5.61 8.79 -0.42
C GLY A 18 4.48 8.15 -1.24
N LEU A 19 3.88 7.07 -0.72
CA LEU A 19 2.74 6.42 -1.36
C LEU A 19 1.54 7.38 -1.48
N ILE A 20 1.19 8.08 -0.41
CA ILE A 20 0.09 9.05 -0.41
C ILE A 20 0.34 10.15 -1.45
N LEU A 21 1.57 10.68 -1.51
CA LEU A 21 1.92 11.71 -2.49
C LEU A 21 1.81 11.19 -3.93
N LEU A 22 2.28 9.95 -4.20
CA LEU A 22 2.16 9.32 -5.52
C LEU A 22 0.71 9.11 -5.95
N TYR A 23 -0.17 8.74 -5.01
CA TYR A 23 -1.60 8.54 -5.27
C TYR A 23 -2.34 9.85 -5.50
N LEU A 24 -2.05 10.87 -4.70
CA LEU A 24 -2.77 12.16 -4.75
C LEU A 24 -2.19 13.13 -5.80
N TYR A 25 -1.05 12.83 -6.40
CA TYR A 25 -0.47 13.67 -7.44
C TYR A 25 -1.34 13.64 -8.72
N PRO A 26 -1.69 14.79 -9.30
CA PRO A 26 -2.47 14.85 -10.53
C PRO A 26 -1.64 14.39 -11.73
N GLY A 27 -1.75 13.13 -12.10
CA GLY A 27 -0.95 12.47 -13.11
C GLY A 27 -0.10 11.33 -12.52
N SER A 28 0.94 10.92 -13.23
CA SER A 28 1.84 9.84 -12.83
C SER A 28 3.29 10.31 -12.76
N ILE A 29 3.79 10.50 -11.53
CA ILE A 29 5.22 10.81 -11.31
C ILE A 29 6.10 9.67 -11.83
N ILE A 30 5.70 8.41 -11.57
CA ILE A 30 6.45 7.22 -12.04
C ILE A 30 6.38 7.13 -13.56
N GLY A 31 5.24 7.43 -14.18
CA GLY A 31 5.11 7.50 -15.62
C GLY A 31 6.01 8.55 -16.25
N TRP A 32 6.14 9.70 -15.61
CA TRP A 32 7.10 10.72 -16.05
C TRP A 32 8.56 10.26 -15.94
N LEU A 33 8.93 9.60 -14.84
CA LEU A 33 10.29 9.09 -14.65
C LEU A 33 10.66 8.01 -15.68
N ILE A 34 9.71 7.13 -16.05
CA ILE A 34 9.98 6.00 -16.95
C ILE A 34 9.81 6.40 -18.42
N TYR A 35 8.79 7.22 -18.73
CA TYR A 35 8.36 7.50 -20.11
C TYR A 35 8.49 8.98 -20.50
N GLY A 36 8.83 9.87 -19.55
CA GLY A 36 8.82 11.32 -19.77
C GLY A 36 7.41 11.92 -19.89
N ASP A 37 6.39 11.20 -19.50
CA ASP A 37 4.98 11.59 -19.68
C ASP A 37 4.18 11.42 -18.38
N PHE A 38 3.68 12.53 -17.83
CA PHE A 38 2.86 12.54 -16.63
C PHE A 38 1.46 11.93 -16.80
N GLN A 39 0.98 11.82 -18.04
CA GLN A 39 -0.35 11.26 -18.31
C GLN A 39 -0.31 9.73 -18.43
N LYS A 40 0.87 9.16 -18.64
CA LYS A 40 1.03 7.72 -18.82
C LYS A 40 1.23 7.03 -17.48
N GLN A 41 0.30 6.13 -17.14
CA GLN A 41 0.46 5.29 -15.96
C GLN A 41 1.60 4.29 -16.17
N ALA A 42 2.49 4.19 -15.18
CA ALA A 42 3.59 3.25 -15.23
C ALA A 42 3.09 1.82 -14.98
N LYS A 43 3.31 0.93 -15.95
CA LYS A 43 3.12 -0.51 -15.75
C LYS A 43 4.46 -1.14 -15.41
N ILE A 44 4.74 -1.30 -14.11
CA ILE A 44 5.98 -1.90 -13.61
C ILE A 44 5.86 -3.43 -13.65
N THR A 45 4.67 -3.95 -13.41
CA THR A 45 4.35 -5.38 -13.43
C THR A 45 3.15 -5.62 -14.34
N SER A 46 3.04 -6.84 -14.90
CA SER A 46 1.86 -7.24 -15.67
C SER A 46 0.66 -7.40 -14.73
N ASP A 47 -0.49 -6.84 -15.12
CA ASP A 47 -1.71 -6.95 -14.32
C ASP A 47 -2.21 -8.40 -14.22
N PHE A 48 -2.77 -8.73 -13.07
CA PHE A 48 -3.56 -9.93 -12.90
C PHE A 48 -4.94 -9.66 -13.52
N SER A 49 -5.36 -10.42 -14.51
CA SER A 49 -6.69 -10.31 -15.17
C SER A 49 -7.56 -9.08 -14.87
N ILE A 50 -8.06 -8.97 -13.63
CA ILE A 50 -8.98 -7.93 -13.15
C ILE A 50 -8.43 -7.09 -11.98
N ILE A 51 -7.20 -7.33 -11.56
CA ILE A 51 -6.56 -6.70 -10.40
C ILE A 51 -5.23 -6.08 -10.82
N SER A 52 -5.04 -4.81 -10.49
CA SER A 52 -3.80 -4.08 -10.74
C SER A 52 -2.68 -4.59 -9.85
N SER A 53 -1.68 -5.25 -10.45
CA SER A 53 -0.56 -5.85 -9.71
C SER A 53 0.35 -4.80 -9.07
N ASN A 54 0.55 -3.66 -9.68
CA ASN A 54 1.33 -2.56 -9.10
C ASN A 54 0.76 -2.13 -7.74
N HIS A 55 -0.56 -2.04 -7.65
CA HIS A 55 -1.28 -1.64 -6.44
C HIS A 55 -1.20 -2.73 -5.36
N VAL A 56 -1.30 -4.00 -5.75
CA VAL A 56 -1.09 -5.15 -4.83
C VAL A 56 0.29 -5.08 -4.20
N PHE A 57 1.35 -4.96 -5.01
CA PHE A 57 2.72 -4.94 -4.51
C PHE A 57 3.02 -3.70 -3.66
N ALA A 58 2.52 -2.52 -4.02
CA ALA A 58 2.70 -1.31 -3.24
C ALA A 58 2.14 -1.48 -1.81
N PHE A 59 0.94 -2.01 -1.68
CA PHE A 59 0.31 -2.24 -0.38
C PHE A 59 0.86 -3.45 0.38
N ILE A 60 1.37 -4.48 -0.30
CA ILE A 60 2.15 -5.55 0.35
C ILE A 60 3.39 -4.97 1.03
N ILE A 61 4.19 -4.19 0.29
CA ILE A 61 5.42 -3.60 0.82
C ILE A 61 5.12 -2.67 1.99
N LEU A 62 4.13 -1.78 1.86
CA LEU A 62 3.74 -0.88 2.95
C LEU A 62 3.27 -1.64 4.18
N SER A 63 2.46 -2.69 4.01
CA SER A 63 1.95 -3.52 5.11
C SER A 63 3.07 -4.28 5.81
N LEU A 64 4.02 -4.85 5.07
CA LEU A 64 5.20 -5.51 5.64
C LEU A 64 6.05 -4.53 6.46
N LEU A 65 6.35 -3.35 5.91
CA LEU A 65 7.07 -2.31 6.63
C LEU A 65 6.35 -1.92 7.93
N GLY A 66 5.03 -1.82 7.89
CA GLY A 66 4.21 -1.56 9.07
C GLY A 66 4.31 -2.67 10.11
N VAL A 67 4.18 -3.94 9.72
CA VAL A 67 4.30 -5.09 10.64
C VAL A 67 5.67 -5.12 11.32
N PHE A 68 6.75 -4.81 10.62
CA PHE A 68 8.09 -4.72 11.21
C PHE A 68 8.30 -3.48 12.08
N SER A 69 7.49 -2.45 11.92
CA SER A 69 7.63 -1.15 12.60
C SER A 69 6.80 -1.01 13.87
N PHE A 70 5.79 -1.85 14.07
CA PHE A 70 4.87 -1.73 15.19
C PHE A 70 4.81 -3.00 16.04
N THR A 71 4.58 -2.84 17.35
CA THR A 71 4.40 -3.95 18.30
C THR A 71 3.01 -4.58 18.14
N ASN A 72 2.85 -5.81 18.65
CA ASN A 72 1.58 -6.53 18.65
C ASN A 72 0.40 -5.72 19.21
N LYS A 73 0.64 -4.87 20.22
CA LYS A 73 -0.40 -4.00 20.81
C LYS A 73 -0.95 -2.94 19.82
N LYS A 74 -0.14 -2.52 18.86
CA LYS A 74 -0.49 -1.49 17.84
C LYS A 74 -0.86 -2.08 16.49
N ILE A 75 -0.73 -3.39 16.32
CA ILE A 75 -0.90 -4.04 15.01
C ILE A 75 -2.35 -3.96 14.51
N THR A 76 -3.31 -4.02 15.39
CA THR A 76 -4.73 -3.87 15.03
C THR A 76 -5.01 -2.47 14.47
N PHE A 77 -4.51 -1.44 15.15
CA PHE A 77 -4.65 -0.05 14.67
C PHE A 77 -3.91 0.17 13.34
N LEU A 78 -2.75 -0.45 13.15
CA LEU A 78 -2.03 -0.42 11.87
C LEU A 78 -2.91 -0.96 10.74
N PHE A 79 -3.50 -2.15 10.89
CA PHE A 79 -4.32 -2.74 9.83
C PHE A 79 -5.63 -1.98 9.60
N LEU A 80 -6.27 -1.45 10.64
CA LEU A 80 -7.41 -0.54 10.45
C LEU A 80 -7.03 0.67 9.61
N TYR A 81 -5.87 1.28 9.90
CA TYR A 81 -5.34 2.38 9.12
C TYR A 81 -5.04 1.97 7.66
N LEU A 82 -4.34 0.84 7.45
CA LEU A 82 -3.96 0.37 6.12
C LEU A 82 -5.20 0.04 5.26
N PHE A 83 -6.22 -0.62 5.83
CA PHE A 83 -7.48 -0.85 5.13
C PHE A 83 -8.20 0.45 4.81
N PHE A 84 -8.20 1.39 5.73
CA PHE A 84 -8.79 2.71 5.49
C PHE A 84 -8.11 3.43 4.34
N ILE A 85 -6.77 3.57 4.35
CA ILE A 85 -6.06 4.28 3.27
C ILE A 85 -6.11 3.53 1.94
N SER A 86 -6.15 2.20 1.93
CA SER A 86 -6.27 1.40 0.71
C SER A 86 -7.54 1.72 -0.07
N ILE A 87 -8.60 2.06 0.62
CA ILE A 87 -9.88 2.46 0.02
C ILE A 87 -9.90 3.97 -0.24
N ALA A 88 -9.53 4.78 0.74
CA ALA A 88 -9.61 6.24 0.68
C ALA A 88 -8.77 6.82 -0.45
N LEU A 89 -7.55 6.34 -0.66
CA LEU A 89 -6.67 6.85 -1.72
C LEU A 89 -7.26 6.60 -3.11
N GLU A 90 -7.89 5.45 -3.34
CA GLU A 90 -8.51 5.17 -4.62
C GLU A 90 -9.78 6.01 -4.83
N LEU A 91 -10.59 6.19 -3.78
CA LEU A 91 -11.76 7.07 -3.84
C LEU A 91 -11.36 8.55 -4.12
N CYS A 92 -10.21 9.00 -3.61
CA CYS A 92 -9.70 10.33 -3.89
C CYS A 92 -9.43 10.56 -5.39
N HIS A 93 -9.16 9.53 -6.18
CA HIS A 93 -8.97 9.65 -7.64
C HIS A 93 -10.19 10.23 -8.35
N ILE A 94 -11.41 10.11 -7.78
CA ILE A 94 -12.62 10.75 -8.33
C ILE A 94 -12.50 12.29 -8.35
N LEU A 95 -11.75 12.85 -7.38
CA LEU A 95 -11.62 14.30 -7.20
C LEU A 95 -10.33 14.88 -7.80
N ILE A 96 -9.37 14.03 -8.15
CA ILE A 96 -8.04 14.47 -8.60
C ILE A 96 -8.03 14.60 -10.14
N PRO A 97 -7.64 15.76 -10.69
CA PRO A 97 -7.49 15.94 -12.14
C PRO A 97 -6.53 14.92 -12.73
N LYS A 98 -6.84 14.41 -13.92
CA LYS A 98 -6.04 13.43 -14.67
C LYS A 98 -5.90 12.07 -13.99
N ARG A 99 -6.73 11.79 -13.00
CA ARG A 99 -6.88 10.46 -12.36
C ARG A 99 -8.29 9.96 -12.60
N SER A 100 -8.44 8.64 -12.66
CA SER A 100 -9.72 7.96 -12.73
C SER A 100 -9.80 6.91 -11.62
N PHE A 101 -10.98 6.77 -11.04
CA PHE A 101 -11.26 5.66 -10.13
C PHE A 101 -11.34 4.37 -10.92
N GLU A 102 -10.60 3.35 -10.48
CA GLU A 102 -10.61 2.03 -11.10
C GLU A 102 -10.83 0.92 -10.05
N TYR A 103 -11.82 0.05 -10.30
CA TYR A 103 -12.06 -1.08 -9.40
C TYR A 103 -10.88 -2.04 -9.31
N SER A 104 -10.12 -2.21 -10.39
CA SER A 104 -8.89 -3.02 -10.42
C SER A 104 -7.85 -2.52 -9.43
N ASP A 105 -7.72 -1.21 -9.29
CA ASP A 105 -6.77 -0.55 -8.39
C ASP A 105 -7.25 -0.63 -6.94
N LEU A 106 -8.56 -0.39 -6.71
CA LEU A 106 -9.17 -0.56 -5.40
C LEU A 106 -8.99 -1.99 -4.86
N PHE A 107 -9.28 -3.00 -5.68
CA PHE A 107 -9.09 -4.39 -5.30
C PHE A 107 -7.62 -4.73 -5.11
N GLY A 108 -6.73 -4.17 -5.93
CA GLY A 108 -5.29 -4.32 -5.78
C GLY A 108 -4.78 -3.79 -4.44
N ASN A 109 -5.16 -2.57 -4.09
CA ASN A 109 -4.82 -1.93 -2.81
C ASN A 109 -5.29 -2.79 -1.63
N PHE A 110 -6.58 -3.16 -1.62
CA PHE A 110 -7.19 -3.94 -0.56
C PHE A 110 -6.56 -5.33 -0.43
N LEU A 111 -6.36 -6.02 -1.55
CA LEU A 111 -5.76 -7.35 -1.57
C LEU A 111 -4.34 -7.35 -1.01
N GLY A 112 -3.53 -6.33 -1.32
CA GLY A 112 -2.18 -6.20 -0.79
C GLY A 112 -2.15 -6.14 0.74
N VAL A 113 -3.04 -5.35 1.35
CA VAL A 113 -3.19 -5.29 2.82
C VAL A 113 -3.71 -6.62 3.38
N PHE A 114 -4.74 -7.18 2.74
CA PHE A 114 -5.42 -8.40 3.19
C PHE A 114 -4.49 -9.61 3.23
N LEU A 115 -3.63 -9.78 2.21
CA LEU A 115 -2.66 -10.87 2.16
C LEU A 115 -1.72 -10.84 3.37
N ILE A 116 -1.16 -9.67 3.69
CA ILE A 116 -0.24 -9.54 4.84
C ILE A 116 -0.98 -9.72 6.18
N PHE A 117 -2.21 -9.23 6.27
CA PHE A 117 -3.06 -9.44 7.44
C PHE A 117 -3.29 -10.93 7.71
N ILE A 118 -3.68 -11.71 6.69
CA ILE A 118 -3.91 -13.15 6.81
C ILE A 118 -2.62 -13.88 7.15
N LEU A 119 -1.50 -13.59 6.47
CA LEU A 119 -0.21 -14.20 6.76
C LEU A 119 0.22 -13.97 8.21
N LEU A 120 0.03 -12.75 8.72
CA LEU A 120 0.34 -12.44 10.12
C LEU A 120 -0.55 -13.22 11.09
N LYS A 121 -1.86 -13.34 10.81
CA LYS A 121 -2.80 -14.11 11.64
C LYS A 121 -2.45 -15.59 11.67
N LEU A 122 -2.11 -16.17 10.51
CA LEU A 122 -1.65 -17.55 10.41
C LEU A 122 -0.35 -17.77 11.22
N TYR A 123 0.63 -16.89 11.07
CA TYR A 123 1.87 -16.94 11.84
C TYR A 123 1.60 -16.90 13.36
N GLN A 124 0.74 -15.99 13.82
CA GLN A 124 0.36 -15.88 15.23
C GLN A 124 -0.33 -17.15 15.75
N PHE A 125 -1.22 -17.72 14.94
CA PHE A 125 -1.93 -18.96 15.27
C PHE A 125 -0.97 -20.15 15.45
N PHE A 126 -0.04 -20.35 14.52
CA PHE A 126 0.94 -21.45 14.62
C PHE A 126 1.95 -21.24 15.75
N LYS A 127 2.29 -20.00 16.07
CA LYS A 127 3.22 -19.69 17.17
C LYS A 127 2.59 -19.87 18.55
N SER A 128 1.27 -19.79 18.67
CA SER A 128 0.55 -19.96 19.94
C SER A 128 0.27 -21.42 20.30
N ARG A 129 0.55 -22.35 19.39
CA ARG A 129 0.49 -23.79 19.61
C ARG A 129 1.84 -24.34 20.02
#